data_d02d1e40448ac92a39b5607468f16034
#
_entry.id   d02d1e40448ac92a39b5607468f16034
#
_cell.length_a   1.000
_cell.length_b   1.000
_cell.length_c   1.000
_cell.angle_alpha   90.00
_cell.angle_beta   90.00
_cell.angle_gamma   90.00
#
_symmetry.space_group_name_H-M   'P 1'
#
loop_
_entity.id
_entity.type
_entity.pdbx_description
1 polymer ?
#
loop_
_entity_poly.entity_id
_entity_poly.type
_entity_poly.pdbx_seq_one_letter_code
_entity_poly.pdbx_strand_id
1 'polypeptide(L)'
;MKKTTRIFAAFMCMLMLLSISAFADTSYEEKIIEMYQLSDKAVEFMREHNVDFSIFEGAEVLPEGYPFPYSKEIEGFIPQTQAYGFSDEQVSAYIRGVISNRPTIIGGPWDNTGRKKVLVPDYPFVINGTNIDFKNSLYPVISYNDITYFPMTWHYCRMLGVTTDWNDETGLRVEKANATAEPIEYQRADNARELYAVLPKYDIFVNGKKIENDSEEYPLLNFRNVTYFPLTWDFIINEFGWNYTFDSENGLVINSAEDKKENLDDFRTIGYYSYDLFEEPLEKLQTDKLTHIMYAFLIPQKDGSVLPLAEEENARQLIEKAHNDNCKVYIAVGGWSYNDIPLQSAFEEAAKTPETRKKLVESIISVVEDYGFDGVELDWEYPNSASAKNYEALILELSAELKKQGKHLTAALNGAWSQTEGPEVSKYVSDACLDAFEFISVMSYDMNNEQHSPFWFANTSIDYWLHRGVSTDKIVLGMPLYARPTFMQYRHLVEKDKDFAYTDFAKIDGKASHYNGLPTLCKKTILAAKKAGGVMLFDVNEDTNDETSIVSMIDETLSHIENNGFDDIASLEFLEKADNTDALISIIK
;
A
#
# COMPACT_ATOMS: atom_id res chain seq x y z
N MET A 1 67.06 21.08 19.74
CA MET A 1 65.88 20.41 19.17
C MET A 1 65.01 21.26 18.24
N LYS A 2 65.19 22.58 18.09
CA LYS A 2 64.36 23.40 17.20
C LYS A 2 64.95 23.68 15.79
N LYS A 3 66.14 23.23 15.47
CA LYS A 3 66.78 23.38 14.14
C LYS A 3 66.62 22.15 13.23
N THR A 4 66.49 20.96 13.79
CA THR A 4 66.36 19.70 13.06
C THR A 4 64.95 19.52 12.47
N THR A 5 63.88 20.02 13.15
CA THR A 5 62.50 19.92 12.68
C THR A 5 62.20 20.84 11.49
N ARG A 6 62.92 21.95 11.39
CA ARG A 6 62.75 22.88 10.23
C ARG A 6 63.43 22.38 8.95
N ILE A 7 64.48 21.60 9.08
CA ILE A 7 65.21 21.00 7.93
C ILE A 7 64.39 19.82 7.37
N PHE A 8 63.71 19.04 8.24
CA PHE A 8 62.87 17.93 7.81
C PHE A 8 61.56 18.41 7.13
N ALA A 9 60.96 19.46 7.63
CA ALA A 9 59.77 20.08 6.99
C ALA A 9 60.11 20.75 5.63
N ALA A 10 61.29 21.38 5.51
CA ALA A 10 61.74 21.94 4.25
C ALA A 10 62.11 20.86 3.22
N PHE A 11 62.65 19.71 3.67
CA PHE A 11 62.97 18.58 2.79
C PHE A 11 61.68 17.84 2.33
N MET A 12 60.65 17.71 3.17
CA MET A 12 59.34 17.18 2.79
C MET A 12 58.59 18.13 1.84
N CYS A 13 58.62 19.43 2.08
CA CYS A 13 58.07 20.41 1.12
C CYS A 13 58.81 20.45 -0.21
N MET A 14 60.14 20.22 -0.20
CA MET A 14 60.96 20.18 -1.42
C MET A 14 60.75 18.87 -2.20
N LEU A 15 60.47 17.74 -1.51
CA LEU A 15 60.05 16.49 -2.14
C LEU A 15 58.62 16.58 -2.71
N MET A 16 57.70 17.28 -2.05
CA MET A 16 56.35 17.55 -2.60
C MET A 16 56.42 18.53 -3.78
N LEU A 17 57.32 19.52 -3.76
CA LEU A 17 57.50 20.44 -4.88
C LEU A 17 58.27 19.81 -6.05
N LEU A 18 59.11 18.80 -5.81
CA LEU A 18 59.74 18.01 -6.87
C LEU A 18 58.78 17.00 -7.50
N SER A 19 57.83 16.47 -6.75
CA SER A 19 56.77 15.64 -7.32
C SER A 19 55.78 16.48 -8.17
N ILE A 20 55.51 17.73 -7.78
CA ILE A 20 54.64 18.63 -8.54
C ILE A 20 55.32 19.14 -9.83
N SER A 21 56.67 19.25 -9.85
CA SER A 21 57.39 19.71 -11.07
C SER A 21 57.62 18.59 -12.10
N ALA A 22 57.47 17.32 -11.73
CA ALA A 22 57.56 16.19 -12.66
C ALA A 22 56.24 15.94 -13.42
N PHE A 23 55.14 16.52 -12.95
CA PHE A 23 53.81 16.38 -13.57
C PHE A 23 53.48 17.49 -14.61
N ALA A 24 54.39 18.39 -14.90
CA ALA A 24 54.11 19.55 -15.77
C ALA A 24 54.02 19.22 -17.26
N ASP A 25 54.35 17.98 -17.67
CA ASP A 25 54.43 17.57 -19.10
C ASP A 25 53.63 16.29 -19.45
N THR A 26 52.90 15.69 -18.51
CA THR A 26 52.06 14.49 -18.78
C THR A 26 50.68 14.89 -19.28
N SER A 27 50.18 14.13 -20.28
CA SER A 27 48.83 14.34 -20.80
C SER A 27 47.79 14.07 -19.71
N TYR A 28 46.57 14.62 -19.84
CA TYR A 28 45.48 14.38 -18.91
C TYR A 28 45.20 12.87 -18.75
N GLU A 29 45.21 12.14 -19.85
CA GLU A 29 45.02 10.70 -19.91
C GLU A 29 46.10 9.93 -19.12
N GLU A 30 47.39 10.31 -19.29
CA GLU A 30 48.50 9.69 -18.55
C GLU A 30 48.36 9.89 -17.04
N LYS A 31 47.85 11.05 -16.61
CA LYS A 31 47.58 11.31 -15.19
C LYS A 31 46.47 10.39 -14.64
N ILE A 32 45.42 10.17 -15.41
CA ILE A 32 44.34 9.24 -15.04
C ILE A 32 44.89 7.81 -14.97
N ILE A 33 45.65 7.37 -15.96
CA ILE A 33 46.26 6.03 -16.00
C ILE A 33 47.12 5.79 -14.76
N GLU A 34 47.98 6.72 -14.39
CA GLU A 34 48.86 6.63 -13.24
C GLU A 34 48.06 6.70 -11.93
N MET A 35 47.15 7.66 -11.80
CA MET A 35 46.34 7.87 -10.59
C MET A 35 45.49 6.64 -10.23
N TYR A 36 44.86 6.03 -11.22
CA TYR A 36 43.99 4.88 -11.03
C TYR A 36 44.66 3.54 -11.31
N GLN A 37 45.97 3.52 -11.53
CA GLN A 37 46.79 2.32 -11.77
C GLN A 37 46.20 1.42 -12.85
N LEU A 38 45.78 2.03 -13.98
CA LEU A 38 45.19 1.29 -15.08
C LEU A 38 46.26 0.46 -15.81
N SER A 39 45.94 -0.81 -16.06
CA SER A 39 46.83 -1.69 -16.83
C SER A 39 46.87 -1.32 -18.31
N ASP A 40 47.97 -1.63 -18.99
CA ASP A 40 48.10 -1.43 -20.43
C ASP A 40 46.95 -2.03 -21.22
N LYS A 41 46.50 -3.22 -20.81
CA LYS A 41 45.40 -3.95 -21.46
C LYS A 41 44.05 -3.25 -21.29
N ALA A 42 43.75 -2.73 -20.08
CA ALA A 42 42.53 -1.96 -19.84
C ALA A 42 42.57 -0.62 -20.61
N VAL A 43 43.73 0.04 -20.65
CA VAL A 43 43.93 1.28 -21.38
C VAL A 43 43.76 1.06 -22.88
N GLU A 44 44.37 0.01 -23.45
CA GLU A 44 44.25 -0.34 -24.88
C GLU A 44 42.79 -0.60 -25.25
N PHE A 45 42.08 -1.39 -24.46
CA PHE A 45 40.67 -1.66 -24.66
C PHE A 45 39.80 -0.40 -24.60
N MET A 46 40.05 0.50 -23.63
CA MET A 46 39.35 1.78 -23.53
C MET A 46 39.59 2.68 -24.75
N ARG A 47 40.83 2.71 -25.27
CA ARG A 47 41.18 3.45 -26.48
C ARG A 47 40.53 2.87 -27.74
N GLU A 48 40.51 1.54 -27.87
CA GLU A 48 39.84 0.84 -28.98
C GLU A 48 38.35 1.15 -29.06
N HIS A 49 37.72 1.40 -27.93
CA HIS A 49 36.30 1.74 -27.82
C HIS A 49 36.01 3.21 -27.59
N ASN A 50 36.96 4.11 -27.88
CA ASN A 50 36.81 5.56 -27.75
C ASN A 50 36.28 6.03 -26.39
N VAL A 51 36.63 5.31 -25.31
CA VAL A 51 36.21 5.68 -23.96
C VAL A 51 36.93 6.93 -23.49
N ASP A 52 36.17 7.95 -23.09
CA ASP A 52 36.75 9.18 -22.52
C ASP A 52 37.26 8.93 -21.09
N PHE A 53 38.52 9.15 -20.85
CA PHE A 53 39.17 8.99 -19.54
C PHE A 53 38.62 9.93 -18.46
N SER A 54 37.89 10.98 -18.84
CA SER A 54 37.19 11.85 -17.87
C SER A 54 36.13 11.11 -17.04
N ILE A 55 35.72 9.91 -17.46
CA ILE A 55 34.82 9.06 -16.67
C ILE A 55 35.38 8.69 -15.29
N PHE A 56 36.69 8.83 -15.08
CA PHE A 56 37.35 8.62 -13.79
C PHE A 56 37.36 9.87 -12.91
N GLU A 57 36.89 11.04 -13.39
CA GLU A 57 36.79 12.22 -12.56
C GLU A 57 35.89 11.98 -11.34
N GLY A 58 36.46 12.16 -10.15
CA GLY A 58 35.76 11.90 -8.88
C GLY A 58 35.69 10.43 -8.48
N ALA A 59 36.31 9.52 -9.24
CA ALA A 59 36.39 8.11 -8.82
C ALA A 59 37.31 7.95 -7.61
N GLU A 60 37.07 6.91 -6.83
CA GLU A 60 37.88 6.57 -5.66
C GLU A 60 39.27 6.07 -6.10
N VAL A 61 40.36 6.67 -5.57
CA VAL A 61 41.71 6.15 -5.76
C VAL A 61 41.89 4.92 -4.87
N LEU A 62 42.05 3.76 -5.50
CA LEU A 62 42.15 2.49 -4.77
C LEU A 62 43.54 2.32 -4.16
N PRO A 63 43.64 1.76 -2.91
CA PRO A 63 44.94 1.49 -2.31
C PRO A 63 45.73 0.45 -3.09
N GLU A 64 47.05 0.51 -2.97
CA GLU A 64 47.94 -0.50 -3.56
C GLU A 64 47.60 -1.91 -3.06
N GLY A 65 47.52 -2.88 -3.98
CA GLY A 65 47.18 -4.26 -3.66
C GLY A 65 45.67 -4.54 -3.50
N TYR A 66 44.80 -3.59 -3.87
CA TYR A 66 43.37 -3.82 -3.89
C TYR A 66 43.01 -5.02 -4.78
N PRO A 67 42.22 -6.02 -4.29
CA PRO A 67 42.03 -7.29 -5.00
C PRO A 67 41.21 -7.18 -6.29
N PHE A 68 40.48 -6.08 -6.47
CA PHE A 68 39.67 -5.80 -7.65
C PHE A 68 39.94 -4.40 -8.21
N PRO A 69 41.16 -4.15 -8.73
CA PRO A 69 41.48 -2.86 -9.36
C PRO A 69 40.59 -2.64 -10.57
N TYR A 70 40.40 -1.38 -10.95
CA TYR A 70 39.59 -1.01 -12.15
C TYR A 70 40.00 -1.79 -13.39
N SER A 71 41.30 -1.95 -13.58
CA SER A 71 41.87 -2.71 -14.69
C SER A 71 41.34 -4.15 -14.76
N LYS A 72 41.29 -4.85 -13.65
CA LYS A 72 40.83 -6.24 -13.59
C LYS A 72 39.36 -6.41 -13.97
N GLU A 73 38.52 -5.48 -13.54
CA GLU A 73 37.10 -5.45 -13.88
C GLU A 73 36.88 -5.13 -15.36
N ILE A 74 37.63 -4.13 -15.89
CA ILE A 74 37.60 -3.77 -17.31
C ILE A 74 38.11 -4.95 -18.17
N GLU A 75 39.23 -5.54 -17.81
CA GLU A 75 39.79 -6.69 -18.50
C GLU A 75 38.87 -7.92 -18.50
N GLY A 76 38.12 -8.13 -17.40
CA GLY A 76 37.12 -9.21 -17.30
C GLY A 76 35.93 -9.02 -18.25
N PHE A 77 35.70 -7.80 -18.73
CA PHE A 77 34.64 -7.49 -19.68
C PHE A 77 35.05 -7.68 -21.16
N ILE A 78 36.37 -7.64 -21.47
CA ILE A 78 36.87 -7.78 -22.83
C ILE A 78 36.33 -9.03 -23.57
N PRO A 79 36.36 -10.25 -22.98
CA PRO A 79 35.84 -11.43 -23.66
C PRO A 79 34.35 -11.32 -24.01
N GLN A 80 33.56 -10.65 -23.16
CA GLN A 80 32.14 -10.44 -23.39
C GLN A 80 31.90 -9.47 -24.54
N THR A 81 32.68 -8.39 -24.62
CA THR A 81 32.62 -7.43 -25.73
C THR A 81 32.94 -8.09 -27.06
N GLN A 82 33.98 -8.94 -27.09
CA GLN A 82 34.35 -9.71 -28.28
C GLN A 82 33.28 -10.73 -28.69
N ALA A 83 32.62 -11.37 -27.71
CA ALA A 83 31.59 -12.37 -27.97
C ALA A 83 30.26 -11.79 -28.45
N TYR A 84 29.89 -10.61 -27.96
CA TYR A 84 28.56 -10.02 -28.17
C TYR A 84 28.57 -8.73 -29.02
N GLY A 85 29.72 -8.18 -29.38
CA GLY A 85 29.86 -7.03 -30.28
C GLY A 85 29.23 -5.74 -29.69
N PHE A 86 29.54 -5.42 -28.44
CA PHE A 86 29.04 -4.19 -27.80
C PHE A 86 29.55 -2.92 -28.51
N SER A 87 28.68 -1.90 -28.58
CA SER A 87 29.06 -0.59 -29.11
C SER A 87 29.97 0.19 -28.13
N ASP A 88 30.65 1.20 -28.62
CA ASP A 88 31.51 2.08 -27.80
C ASP A 88 30.74 2.74 -26.66
N GLU A 89 29.46 3.11 -26.89
CA GLU A 89 28.59 3.64 -25.86
C GLU A 89 28.28 2.60 -24.77
N GLN A 90 28.05 1.35 -25.16
CA GLN A 90 27.79 0.26 -24.20
C GLN A 90 29.04 -0.08 -23.38
N VAL A 91 30.23 -0.05 -24.00
CA VAL A 91 31.50 -0.24 -23.31
C VAL A 91 31.74 0.92 -22.31
N SER A 92 31.53 2.16 -22.74
CA SER A 92 31.64 3.34 -21.86
C SER A 92 30.66 3.27 -20.69
N ALA A 93 29.41 2.86 -20.95
CA ALA A 93 28.41 2.68 -19.91
C ALA A 93 28.81 1.60 -18.89
N TYR A 94 29.35 0.47 -19.34
CA TYR A 94 29.87 -0.56 -18.45
C TYR A 94 30.99 -0.06 -17.55
N ILE A 95 31.99 0.64 -18.13
CA ILE A 95 33.14 1.17 -17.37
C ILE A 95 32.68 2.21 -16.35
N ARG A 96 31.75 3.11 -16.70
CA ARG A 96 31.12 4.01 -15.73
C ARG A 96 30.43 3.23 -14.60
N GLY A 97 29.71 2.15 -14.92
CA GLY A 97 29.11 1.27 -13.94
C GLY A 97 30.13 0.66 -12.98
N VAL A 98 31.28 0.20 -13.49
CA VAL A 98 32.40 -0.31 -12.70
C VAL A 98 32.94 0.76 -11.74
N ILE A 99 33.18 1.97 -12.24
CA ILE A 99 33.72 3.10 -11.45
C ILE A 99 32.73 3.52 -10.36
N SER A 100 31.47 3.72 -10.70
CA SER A 100 30.46 4.25 -9.79
C SER A 100 29.86 3.21 -8.85
N ASN A 101 30.05 1.91 -9.09
CA ASN A 101 29.49 0.82 -8.29
C ASN A 101 30.48 0.26 -7.25
N ARG A 102 31.55 0.98 -6.94
CA ARG A 102 32.49 0.51 -5.94
C ARG A 102 32.03 0.85 -4.53
N PRO A 103 31.95 -0.14 -3.64
CA PRO A 103 31.66 0.14 -2.25
C PRO A 103 32.80 0.99 -1.67
N THR A 104 32.47 2.08 -1.04
CA THR A 104 33.43 2.84 -0.22
C THR A 104 34.00 1.91 0.83
N ILE A 105 35.35 1.87 0.95
CA ILE A 105 36.00 1.02 1.93
C ILE A 105 35.85 1.68 3.30
N ILE A 106 34.78 1.35 3.99
CA ILE A 106 34.60 1.72 5.39
C ILE A 106 35.15 0.56 6.25
N GLY A 107 36.39 0.71 6.72
CA GLY A 107 36.91 0.03 7.90
C GLY A 107 37.20 -1.46 7.80
N GLY A 108 38.13 -1.89 6.92
CA GLY A 108 38.74 -3.20 7.01
C GLY A 108 39.15 -3.80 5.65
N PRO A 109 40.11 -4.75 5.60
CA PRO A 109 40.62 -5.22 4.33
C PRO A 109 39.57 -6.02 3.56
N TRP A 110 39.18 -5.49 2.42
CA TRP A 110 38.73 -6.19 1.21
C TRP A 110 37.56 -7.19 1.35
N ASP A 111 36.55 -6.91 2.15
CA ASP A 111 35.40 -7.80 2.25
C ASP A 111 34.40 -7.58 1.09
N ASN A 112 34.60 -8.32 0.01
CA ASN A 112 33.63 -8.46 -1.09
C ASN A 112 32.67 -9.66 -0.89
N THR A 113 32.71 -10.31 0.25
CA THR A 113 31.72 -11.31 0.63
C THR A 113 30.40 -10.57 0.94
N GLY A 114 29.42 -10.66 0.07
CA GLY A 114 28.13 -10.02 0.29
C GLY A 114 27.59 -9.15 -0.83
N ARG A 115 28.29 -9.06 -1.99
CA ARG A 115 27.74 -8.38 -3.17
C ARG A 115 26.45 -9.06 -3.63
N LYS A 116 25.40 -8.29 -3.75
CA LYS A 116 24.11 -8.71 -4.28
C LYS A 116 24.00 -8.22 -5.72
N LYS A 117 23.77 -9.14 -6.65
CA LYS A 117 23.47 -8.78 -8.04
C LYS A 117 22.09 -8.15 -8.10
N VAL A 118 22.00 -6.96 -8.67
CA VAL A 118 20.77 -6.20 -8.81
C VAL A 118 20.55 -5.83 -10.27
N LEU A 119 19.31 -5.59 -10.66
CA LEU A 119 18.95 -5.17 -12.02
C LEU A 119 18.39 -3.75 -12.00
N VAL A 120 18.67 -2.99 -13.04
CA VAL A 120 17.94 -1.73 -13.29
C VAL A 120 16.67 -2.09 -14.07
N PRO A 121 15.48 -1.86 -13.51
CA PRO A 121 14.23 -2.17 -14.17
C PRO A 121 13.99 -1.29 -15.41
N ASP A 122 13.17 -1.77 -16.31
CA ASP A 122 12.91 -1.13 -17.62
C ASP A 122 11.47 -0.61 -17.74
N TYR A 123 10.82 -0.34 -16.61
CA TYR A 123 9.50 0.27 -16.56
C TYR A 123 9.58 1.73 -16.11
N PRO A 124 8.60 2.57 -16.50
CA PRO A 124 8.48 3.93 -16.01
C PRO A 124 8.34 4.01 -14.48
N PHE A 125 8.67 5.17 -13.94
CA PHE A 125 8.54 5.43 -12.51
C PHE A 125 7.98 6.83 -12.28
N VAL A 126 6.91 6.91 -11.48
CA VAL A 126 6.22 8.16 -11.18
C VAL A 126 6.24 8.39 -9.67
N ILE A 127 6.63 9.57 -9.23
CA ILE A 127 6.53 10.01 -7.83
C ILE A 127 5.64 11.24 -7.77
N ASN A 128 4.54 11.16 -7.01
CA ASN A 128 3.57 12.26 -6.82
C ASN A 128 3.17 12.90 -8.17
N GLY A 129 2.82 12.07 -9.16
CA GLY A 129 2.43 12.50 -10.49
C GLY A 129 3.57 12.98 -11.40
N THR A 130 4.83 13.00 -10.93
CA THR A 130 6.00 13.41 -11.71
C THR A 130 6.77 12.19 -12.22
N ASN A 131 6.98 12.11 -13.54
CA ASN A 131 7.83 11.08 -14.14
C ASN A 131 9.28 11.31 -13.78
N ILE A 132 9.95 10.29 -13.26
CA ILE A 132 11.37 10.32 -12.89
C ILE A 132 12.15 9.36 -13.80
N ASP A 133 13.17 9.87 -14.48
CA ASP A 133 14.09 9.04 -15.29
C ASP A 133 15.10 8.31 -14.40
N PHE A 134 14.63 7.33 -13.64
CA PHE A 134 15.50 6.53 -12.78
C PHE A 134 16.51 5.69 -13.56
N LYS A 135 16.18 5.27 -14.77
CA LYS A 135 17.06 4.42 -15.59
C LYS A 135 18.40 5.09 -15.87
N ASN A 136 18.37 6.40 -16.10
CA ASN A 136 19.56 7.20 -16.42
C ASN A 136 19.99 8.07 -15.22
N SER A 137 19.46 7.85 -14.04
CA SER A 137 19.85 8.59 -12.83
C SER A 137 21.13 8.02 -12.21
N LEU A 138 21.91 8.88 -11.55
CA LEU A 138 23.03 8.44 -10.69
C LEU A 138 22.56 7.46 -9.61
N TYR A 139 21.33 7.60 -9.14
CA TYR A 139 20.70 6.73 -8.16
C TYR A 139 19.48 6.04 -8.77
N PRO A 140 19.69 5.03 -9.67
CA PRO A 140 18.58 4.34 -10.31
C PRO A 140 17.80 3.53 -9.29
N VAL A 141 16.52 3.34 -9.52
CA VAL A 141 15.79 2.26 -8.88
C VAL A 141 16.43 0.93 -9.29
N ILE A 142 16.55 -0.01 -8.37
CA ILE A 142 17.12 -1.33 -8.64
C ILE A 142 16.16 -2.44 -8.20
N SER A 143 16.30 -3.63 -8.77
CA SER A 143 15.53 -4.81 -8.40
C SER A 143 16.46 -5.90 -7.87
N TYR A 144 16.06 -6.52 -6.76
CA TYR A 144 16.74 -7.67 -6.15
C TYR A 144 15.70 -8.68 -5.67
N ASN A 145 15.86 -9.96 -6.04
CA ASN A 145 14.90 -11.02 -5.76
C ASN A 145 13.45 -10.65 -6.14
N ASP A 146 13.28 -10.08 -7.34
CA ASP A 146 12.01 -9.63 -7.90
C ASP A 146 11.28 -8.50 -7.13
N ILE A 147 11.93 -7.94 -6.10
CA ILE A 147 11.46 -6.76 -5.39
C ILE A 147 12.19 -5.51 -5.91
N THR A 148 11.45 -4.44 -6.07
CA THR A 148 11.98 -3.11 -6.41
C THR A 148 12.56 -2.45 -5.16
N TYR A 149 13.71 -1.82 -5.29
CA TYR A 149 14.40 -1.08 -4.23
C TYR A 149 14.52 0.39 -4.60
N PHE A 150 14.12 1.22 -3.68
CA PHE A 150 14.06 2.68 -3.84
C PHE A 150 15.25 3.35 -3.16
N PRO A 151 15.94 4.32 -3.83
CA PRO A 151 17.06 5.05 -3.26
C PRO A 151 16.60 6.08 -2.23
N MET A 152 17.01 5.92 -0.98
CA MET A 152 16.70 6.85 0.11
C MET A 152 17.62 8.07 0.06
N THR A 153 17.56 8.81 -1.05
CA THR A 153 18.27 10.08 -1.20
C THR A 153 17.50 11.19 -0.49
N TRP A 154 18.18 12.26 -0.10
CA TRP A 154 17.59 13.39 0.61
C TRP A 154 16.36 13.97 -0.13
N HIS A 155 16.45 14.16 -1.46
CA HIS A 155 15.35 14.75 -2.24
C HIS A 155 14.19 13.77 -2.43
N TYR A 156 14.46 12.52 -2.83
CA TYR A 156 13.39 11.54 -3.04
C TYR A 156 12.64 11.22 -1.75
N CYS A 157 13.36 11.17 -0.62
CA CYS A 157 12.71 10.99 0.67
C CYS A 157 11.77 12.14 0.99
N ARG A 158 12.21 13.39 0.79
CA ARG A 158 11.37 14.56 1.06
C ARG A 158 10.20 14.71 0.10
N MET A 159 10.34 14.32 -1.17
CA MET A 159 9.21 14.23 -2.10
C MET A 159 8.12 13.27 -1.59
N LEU A 160 8.51 12.28 -0.83
CA LEU A 160 7.63 11.24 -0.30
C LEU A 160 7.32 11.39 1.20
N GLY A 161 7.53 12.57 1.77
CA GLY A 161 7.19 12.85 3.17
C GLY A 161 8.08 12.13 4.19
N VAL A 162 9.35 11.90 3.86
CA VAL A 162 10.32 11.23 4.72
C VAL A 162 11.58 12.08 4.84
N THR A 163 12.17 12.11 6.02
CA THR A 163 13.48 12.72 6.27
C THR A 163 14.55 11.67 6.49
N THR A 164 15.77 11.99 6.10
CA THR A 164 16.95 11.17 6.37
C THR A 164 17.99 12.00 7.11
N ASP A 165 18.55 11.44 8.17
CA ASP A 165 19.66 12.01 8.94
C ASP A 165 20.76 10.98 9.08
N TRP A 166 22.01 11.42 8.95
CA TRP A 166 23.19 10.58 9.06
C TRP A 166 24.10 11.07 10.18
N ASN A 167 24.52 10.12 11.01
CA ASN A 167 25.50 10.37 12.03
C ASN A 167 26.52 9.21 12.06
N ASP A 168 27.81 9.53 12.03
CA ASP A 168 28.89 8.55 11.97
C ASP A 168 28.91 7.58 13.19
N GLU A 169 28.37 7.99 14.33
CA GLU A 169 28.32 7.17 15.55
C GLU A 169 27.04 6.31 15.63
N THR A 170 25.91 6.82 15.10
CA THR A 170 24.60 6.19 15.27
C THR A 170 24.00 5.65 13.98
N GLY A 171 24.63 5.89 12.83
CA GLY A 171 24.18 5.40 11.53
C GLY A 171 23.08 6.25 10.87
N LEU A 172 22.27 5.64 10.02
CA LEU A 172 21.20 6.27 9.26
C LEU A 172 19.89 6.24 10.04
N ARG A 173 19.24 7.40 10.11
CA ARG A 173 17.86 7.53 10.60
C ARG A 173 16.96 7.93 9.45
N VAL A 174 15.84 7.24 9.35
CA VAL A 174 14.79 7.49 8.35
C VAL A 174 13.49 7.68 9.12
N GLU A 175 12.92 8.86 9.02
CA GLU A 175 11.77 9.25 9.83
C GLU A 175 10.65 9.75 8.92
N LYS A 176 9.41 9.31 9.17
CA LYS A 176 8.24 9.91 8.55
C LYS A 176 8.14 11.38 8.99
N ALA A 177 7.87 12.27 8.05
CA ALA A 177 7.77 13.71 8.32
C ALA A 177 6.87 14.39 7.29
N ASN A 178 6.29 15.52 7.65
CA ASN A 178 5.56 16.39 6.74
C ASN A 178 6.53 17.24 5.89
N ALA A 179 7.60 16.61 5.39
CA ALA A 179 8.61 17.29 4.60
C ALA A 179 8.29 17.08 3.11
N THR A 180 8.23 18.18 2.38
CA THR A 180 8.03 18.17 0.94
C THR A 180 9.26 18.75 0.24
N ALA A 181 9.55 18.29 -0.96
CA ALA A 181 10.55 18.86 -1.83
C ALA A 181 10.05 18.80 -3.27
N GLU A 182 10.43 19.81 -4.05
CA GLU A 182 10.19 19.81 -5.47
C GLU A 182 10.98 18.69 -6.17
N PRO A 183 10.45 18.11 -7.25
CA PRO A 183 11.16 17.12 -8.03
C PRO A 183 12.48 17.68 -8.57
N ILE A 184 13.53 16.90 -8.42
CA ILE A 184 14.81 17.20 -9.05
C ILE A 184 15.30 16.01 -9.87
N GLU A 185 16.02 16.30 -10.93
CA GLU A 185 16.81 15.29 -11.64
C GLU A 185 18.20 15.23 -11.02
N TYR A 186 18.59 14.05 -10.52
CA TYR A 186 19.98 13.80 -10.17
C TYR A 186 20.85 13.72 -11.42
N GLN A 187 22.16 13.89 -11.22
CA GLN A 187 23.13 13.74 -12.29
C GLN A 187 22.87 12.46 -13.09
N ARG A 188 22.94 12.55 -14.40
CA ARG A 188 22.77 11.40 -15.29
C ARG A 188 23.94 10.44 -15.18
N ALA A 189 23.64 9.16 -15.24
CA ALA A 189 24.61 8.07 -15.32
C ALA A 189 24.09 7.00 -16.29
N ASP A 190 24.97 6.51 -17.16
CA ASP A 190 24.65 5.37 -18.01
C ASP A 190 24.73 4.10 -17.19
N ASN A 191 23.59 3.59 -16.77
CA ASN A 191 23.52 2.41 -15.93
C ASN A 191 23.49 1.15 -16.78
N ALA A 192 24.42 0.21 -16.51
CA ALA A 192 24.30 -1.14 -17.03
C ALA A 192 23.01 -1.79 -16.48
N ARG A 193 22.43 -2.73 -17.23
CA ARG A 193 21.24 -3.48 -16.80
C ARG A 193 21.48 -4.28 -15.51
N GLU A 194 22.70 -4.78 -15.32
CA GLU A 194 23.12 -5.57 -14.15
C GLU A 194 24.15 -4.75 -13.37
N LEU A 195 23.88 -4.56 -12.10
CA LEU A 195 24.71 -3.83 -11.15
C LEU A 195 24.91 -4.67 -9.88
N TYR A 196 25.72 -4.16 -8.95
CA TYR A 196 25.98 -4.82 -7.69
C TYR A 196 25.80 -3.86 -6.53
N ALA A 197 25.00 -4.26 -5.54
CA ALA A 197 24.85 -3.58 -4.26
C ALA A 197 25.49 -4.41 -3.14
N VAL A 198 25.65 -3.83 -1.97
CA VAL A 198 26.17 -4.52 -0.77
C VAL A 198 25.19 -4.33 0.40
N LEU A 199 25.31 -5.14 1.43
CA LEU A 199 24.62 -4.88 2.69
C LEU A 199 25.25 -3.68 3.40
N PRO A 200 24.45 -2.74 3.95
CA PRO A 200 24.98 -1.67 4.78
C PRO A 200 25.69 -2.23 6.02
N LYS A 201 26.80 -1.59 6.40
CA LYS A 201 27.61 -1.98 7.58
C LYS A 201 27.44 -1.01 8.75
N TYR A 202 26.37 -0.27 8.76
CA TYR A 202 25.99 0.71 9.77
C TYR A 202 24.58 0.45 10.26
N ASP A 203 24.27 0.92 11.44
CA ASP A 203 22.94 0.81 12.00
C ASP A 203 21.95 1.67 11.21
N ILE A 204 20.75 1.15 11.02
CA ILE A 204 19.67 1.86 10.35
C ILE A 204 18.46 1.84 11.27
N PHE A 205 17.87 3.01 11.45
CA PHE A 205 16.66 3.19 12.24
C PHE A 205 15.57 3.75 11.34
N VAL A 206 14.39 3.18 11.45
CA VAL A 206 13.18 3.64 10.75
C VAL A 206 12.13 3.95 11.81
N ASN A 207 11.64 5.18 11.85
CA ASN A 207 10.68 5.66 12.84
C ASN A 207 11.08 5.27 14.27
N GLY A 208 12.36 5.46 14.61
CA GLY A 208 12.93 5.13 15.92
C GLY A 208 13.23 3.66 16.17
N LYS A 209 12.83 2.72 15.29
CA LYS A 209 13.11 1.27 15.41
C LYS A 209 14.39 0.91 14.67
N LYS A 210 15.29 0.15 15.31
CA LYS A 210 16.46 -0.42 14.64
C LYS A 210 16.04 -1.56 13.72
N ILE A 211 16.54 -1.54 12.48
CA ILE A 211 16.34 -2.62 11.52
C ILE A 211 17.43 -3.69 11.70
N GLU A 212 17.03 -4.90 11.99
CA GLU A 212 17.93 -6.07 12.10
C GLU A 212 18.12 -6.70 10.71
N ASN A 213 18.86 -5.99 9.86
CA ASN A 213 18.98 -6.24 8.42
C ASN A 213 19.43 -7.65 8.03
N ASP A 214 20.19 -8.33 8.89
CA ASP A 214 20.68 -9.70 8.64
C ASP A 214 19.57 -10.76 8.72
N SER A 215 18.44 -10.44 9.35
CA SER A 215 17.29 -11.33 9.50
C SER A 215 16.15 -11.04 8.51
N GLU A 216 16.27 -9.98 7.72
CA GLU A 216 15.25 -9.59 6.75
C GLU A 216 15.27 -10.47 5.50
N GLU A 217 14.10 -10.90 5.03
CA GLU A 217 13.94 -11.63 3.76
C GLU A 217 14.39 -10.76 2.57
N TYR A 218 14.06 -9.47 2.62
CA TYR A 218 14.45 -8.45 1.66
C TYR A 218 15.31 -7.39 2.35
N PRO A 219 16.61 -7.67 2.58
CA PRO A 219 17.46 -6.79 3.36
C PRO A 219 17.68 -5.45 2.67
N LEU A 220 17.83 -4.39 3.45
CA LEU A 220 18.26 -3.09 2.97
C LEU A 220 19.59 -3.23 2.23
N LEU A 221 19.76 -2.50 1.15
CA LEU A 221 20.96 -2.52 0.34
C LEU A 221 21.66 -1.16 0.38
N ASN A 222 22.97 -1.15 0.19
CA ASN A 222 23.74 0.06 -0.08
C ASN A 222 24.25 0.01 -1.53
N PHE A 223 23.95 1.06 -2.27
CA PHE A 223 24.41 1.23 -3.63
C PHE A 223 24.85 2.69 -3.84
N ARG A 224 26.08 2.89 -4.29
CA ARG A 224 26.69 4.22 -4.47
C ARG A 224 26.58 5.11 -3.22
N ASN A 225 26.83 4.54 -2.05
CA ASN A 225 26.73 5.21 -0.74
C ASN A 225 25.33 5.72 -0.36
N VAL A 226 24.32 5.27 -1.05
CA VAL A 226 22.92 5.52 -0.69
C VAL A 226 22.30 4.21 -0.21
N THR A 227 21.53 4.26 0.87
CA THR A 227 20.74 3.13 1.34
C THR A 227 19.50 2.98 0.47
N TYR A 228 19.21 1.76 0.08
CA TYR A 228 18.06 1.39 -0.73
C TYR A 228 17.11 0.55 0.10
N PHE A 229 15.86 0.94 0.11
CA PHE A 229 14.80 0.24 0.80
C PHE A 229 14.00 -0.62 -0.16
N PRO A 230 13.70 -1.89 0.19
CA PRO A 230 12.79 -2.69 -0.61
C PRO A 230 11.39 -2.08 -0.55
N LEU A 231 10.76 -1.97 -1.71
CA LEU A 231 9.37 -1.53 -1.79
C LEU A 231 8.45 -2.69 -1.40
N THR A 232 8.61 -3.15 -0.16
CA THR A 232 7.74 -4.12 0.48
C THR A 232 6.60 -3.39 1.17
N TRP A 233 5.53 -4.13 1.46
CA TRP A 233 4.39 -3.61 2.18
C TRP A 233 4.78 -2.93 3.50
N ASP A 234 5.69 -3.55 4.27
CA ASP A 234 6.13 -3.02 5.56
C ASP A 234 6.73 -1.62 5.44
N PHE A 235 7.63 -1.40 4.49
CA PHE A 235 8.23 -0.08 4.34
C PHE A 235 7.30 0.91 3.66
N ILE A 236 6.62 0.51 2.57
CA ILE A 236 5.78 1.42 1.81
C ILE A 236 4.59 1.87 2.63
N ILE A 237 3.80 0.94 3.15
CA ILE A 237 2.52 1.22 3.79
C ILE A 237 2.68 1.43 5.30
N ASN A 238 3.29 0.45 6.00
CA ASN A 238 3.29 0.47 7.45
C ASN A 238 4.25 1.53 8.01
N GLU A 239 5.46 1.65 7.46
CA GLU A 239 6.45 2.58 8.00
C GLU A 239 6.33 3.99 7.39
N PHE A 240 6.11 4.11 6.08
CA PHE A 240 6.10 5.41 5.41
C PHE A 240 4.70 5.91 5.04
N GLY A 241 3.71 5.02 4.96
CA GLY A 241 2.36 5.37 4.57
C GLY A 241 2.21 5.76 3.10
N TRP A 242 3.13 5.34 2.22
CA TRP A 242 3.06 5.64 0.80
C TRP A 242 2.00 4.80 0.11
N ASN A 243 1.33 5.38 -0.86
CA ASN A 243 0.48 4.63 -1.79
C ASN A 243 1.28 4.25 -3.01
N TYR A 244 1.12 3.01 -3.52
CA TYR A 244 1.74 2.60 -4.76
C TYR A 244 0.79 1.80 -5.64
N THR A 245 0.97 1.96 -6.93
CA THR A 245 0.31 1.16 -7.96
C THR A 245 1.32 0.76 -9.01
N PHE A 246 1.05 -0.33 -9.72
CA PHE A 246 1.84 -0.76 -10.86
C PHE A 246 0.91 -1.08 -12.02
N ASP A 247 1.10 -0.42 -13.14
CA ASP A 247 0.38 -0.70 -14.38
C ASP A 247 1.33 -0.73 -15.58
N SER A 248 0.84 -1.23 -16.72
CA SER A 248 1.68 -1.41 -17.92
C SER A 248 2.01 -0.10 -18.65
N GLU A 249 1.30 0.99 -18.39
CA GLU A 249 1.45 2.28 -19.06
C GLU A 249 2.32 3.22 -18.24
N ASN A 250 2.02 3.36 -16.94
CA ASN A 250 2.70 4.29 -16.03
C ASN A 250 3.84 3.62 -15.26
N GLY A 251 3.96 2.30 -15.32
CA GLY A 251 4.95 1.54 -14.55
C GLY A 251 4.65 1.59 -13.05
N LEU A 252 5.68 1.84 -12.24
CA LEU A 252 5.53 1.97 -10.79
C LEU A 252 5.25 3.41 -10.41
N VAL A 253 4.10 3.64 -9.80
CA VAL A 253 3.67 4.93 -9.28
C VAL A 253 3.74 4.88 -7.76
N ILE A 254 4.49 5.79 -7.15
CA ILE A 254 4.52 5.99 -5.70
C ILE A 254 4.03 7.40 -5.40
N ASN A 255 3.06 7.49 -4.52
CA ASN A 255 2.64 8.76 -3.96
C ASN A 255 3.02 8.78 -2.47
N SER A 256 3.49 9.94 -2.00
CA SER A 256 3.63 10.18 -0.57
C SER A 256 2.31 9.82 0.12
N ALA A 257 2.37 9.46 1.40
CA ALA A 257 1.19 9.64 2.20
C ALA A 257 0.73 11.06 1.86
N GLU A 258 -0.36 11.18 1.11
CA GLU A 258 -1.10 12.41 1.27
C GLU A 258 -1.24 12.54 2.78
N ASP A 259 -0.82 13.67 3.35
CA ASP A 259 -1.58 14.22 4.43
C ASP A 259 -2.99 14.31 3.81
N LYS A 260 -3.77 13.23 3.88
CA LYS A 260 -5.20 13.34 3.95
C LYS A 260 -5.37 14.08 5.27
N LYS A 261 -5.05 15.37 5.20
CA LYS A 261 -5.61 16.28 6.13
C LYS A 261 -7.07 15.96 6.05
N GLU A 262 -7.53 14.95 6.93
CA GLU A 262 -8.62 15.42 7.72
C GLU A 262 -9.82 15.92 6.90
N ASN A 263 -9.76 15.87 5.57
CA ASN A 263 -10.92 16.04 4.74
C ASN A 263 -11.58 14.68 4.57
N LEU A 264 -12.44 14.35 5.54
CA LEU A 264 -13.30 13.18 5.52
C LEU A 264 -14.61 13.44 4.76
N ASP A 265 -14.71 14.54 3.96
CA ASP A 265 -15.91 14.91 3.21
C ASP A 265 -16.42 13.78 2.31
N ASP A 266 -15.50 12.96 1.77
CA ASP A 266 -15.83 11.80 0.94
C ASP A 266 -15.80 10.46 1.71
N PHE A 267 -15.56 10.48 3.03
CA PHE A 267 -15.55 9.27 3.84
C PHE A 267 -16.97 8.71 4.01
N ARG A 268 -17.14 7.42 3.77
CA ARG A 268 -18.46 6.79 3.80
C ARG A 268 -18.70 6.11 5.15
N THR A 269 -19.81 6.45 5.79
CA THR A 269 -20.38 5.69 6.91
C THR A 269 -21.64 5.00 6.41
N ILE A 270 -21.57 3.68 6.26
CA ILE A 270 -22.60 2.87 5.60
C ILE A 270 -23.27 1.96 6.62
N GLY A 271 -24.58 1.87 6.59
CA GLY A 271 -25.35 0.92 7.39
C GLY A 271 -26.15 -0.04 6.51
N TYR A 272 -25.95 -1.35 6.66
CA TYR A 272 -26.95 -2.30 6.18
C TYR A 272 -28.19 -2.22 7.06
N TYR A 273 -29.35 -2.25 6.44
CA TYR A 273 -30.65 -2.25 7.08
C TYR A 273 -31.42 -3.48 6.63
N SER A 274 -31.48 -4.51 7.49
CA SER A 274 -32.27 -5.73 7.29
C SER A 274 -33.69 -5.48 7.79
N TYR A 275 -34.63 -5.32 6.90
CA TYR A 275 -35.99 -4.87 7.20
C TYR A 275 -36.72 -5.76 8.25
N ASP A 276 -36.35 -7.02 8.37
CA ASP A 276 -36.94 -8.01 9.29
C ASP A 276 -36.25 -8.08 10.66
N LEU A 277 -35.16 -7.36 10.87
CA LEU A 277 -34.43 -7.34 12.13
C LEU A 277 -34.61 -6.05 12.93
N PHE A 278 -35.15 -4.99 12.33
CA PHE A 278 -35.33 -3.73 13.02
C PHE A 278 -36.56 -3.73 13.90
N GLU A 279 -36.36 -3.73 15.22
CA GLU A 279 -37.41 -3.80 16.22
C GLU A 279 -37.84 -2.43 16.78
N GLU A 280 -37.10 -1.38 16.44
CA GLU A 280 -37.37 -0.03 16.90
C GLU A 280 -38.15 0.79 15.85
N PRO A 281 -38.85 1.87 16.24
CA PRO A 281 -39.45 2.79 15.31
C PRO A 281 -38.40 3.41 14.39
N LEU A 282 -38.72 3.56 13.08
CA LEU A 282 -37.79 4.04 12.04
C LEU A 282 -37.19 5.41 12.37
N GLU A 283 -37.90 6.24 13.14
CA GLU A 283 -37.42 7.55 13.60
C GLU A 283 -36.17 7.47 14.50
N LYS A 284 -35.91 6.31 15.11
CA LYS A 284 -34.71 6.08 15.93
C LYS A 284 -33.48 5.71 15.11
N LEU A 285 -33.64 5.35 13.87
CA LEU A 285 -32.51 5.08 12.99
C LEU A 285 -31.74 6.36 12.71
N GLN A 286 -30.44 6.38 13.01
CA GLN A 286 -29.56 7.56 12.97
C GLN A 286 -29.08 7.86 11.53
N THR A 287 -30.02 8.08 10.62
CA THR A 287 -29.73 8.35 9.20
C THR A 287 -28.93 9.63 8.97
N ASP A 288 -29.03 10.57 9.90
CA ASP A 288 -28.27 11.84 9.93
C ASP A 288 -26.76 11.67 10.14
N LYS A 289 -26.33 10.49 10.64
CA LYS A 289 -24.91 10.14 10.85
C LYS A 289 -24.39 9.13 9.82
N LEU A 290 -25.22 8.74 8.87
CA LEU A 290 -24.88 7.80 7.80
C LEU A 290 -24.80 8.53 6.45
N THR A 291 -23.88 8.12 5.61
CA THR A 291 -23.83 8.59 4.22
C THR A 291 -24.64 7.71 3.28
N HIS A 292 -24.74 6.41 3.60
CA HIS A 292 -25.47 5.43 2.80
C HIS A 292 -26.17 4.40 3.69
N ILE A 293 -27.31 3.92 3.20
CA ILE A 293 -28.00 2.74 3.73
C ILE A 293 -28.10 1.71 2.63
N MET A 294 -27.76 0.46 2.95
CA MET A 294 -28.01 -0.71 2.10
C MET A 294 -29.29 -1.37 2.57
N TYR A 295 -30.40 -1.17 1.86
CA TYR A 295 -31.67 -1.83 2.16
C TYR A 295 -31.58 -3.31 1.77
N ALA A 296 -31.60 -4.20 2.73
CA ALA A 296 -31.34 -5.62 2.53
C ALA A 296 -32.61 -6.47 2.79
N PHE A 297 -33.01 -7.37 1.89
CA PHE A 297 -32.41 -7.71 0.62
C PHE A 297 -33.45 -7.83 -0.49
N LEU A 298 -33.08 -7.52 -1.74
CA LEU A 298 -33.83 -7.89 -2.92
C LEU A 298 -33.37 -9.28 -3.41
N ILE A 299 -34.29 -10.22 -3.52
CA ILE A 299 -33.99 -11.64 -3.72
C ILE A 299 -34.03 -12.01 -5.21
N PRO A 300 -32.90 -12.39 -5.84
CA PRO A 300 -32.87 -12.84 -7.22
C PRO A 300 -33.44 -14.24 -7.39
N GLN A 301 -34.07 -14.52 -8.55
CA GLN A 301 -34.61 -15.79 -8.93
C GLN A 301 -33.83 -16.38 -10.12
N LYS A 302 -33.82 -17.73 -10.22
CA LYS A 302 -33.07 -18.47 -11.25
C LYS A 302 -33.40 -18.07 -12.68
N ASP A 303 -34.60 -17.58 -12.93
CA ASP A 303 -35.07 -17.15 -14.27
C ASP A 303 -34.74 -15.70 -14.61
N GLY A 304 -33.99 -15.01 -13.73
CA GLY A 304 -33.63 -13.60 -13.87
C GLY A 304 -34.69 -12.61 -13.35
N SER A 305 -35.81 -13.08 -12.77
CA SER A 305 -36.71 -12.19 -12.03
C SER A 305 -36.14 -11.92 -10.62
N VAL A 306 -36.74 -10.97 -9.92
CA VAL A 306 -36.55 -10.77 -8.48
C VAL A 306 -37.88 -11.01 -7.76
N LEU A 307 -37.83 -11.37 -6.47
CA LEU A 307 -39.05 -11.37 -5.65
C LEU A 307 -39.53 -9.92 -5.46
N PRO A 308 -40.86 -9.71 -5.26
CA PRO A 308 -41.33 -8.41 -4.81
C PRO A 308 -40.56 -7.96 -3.57
N LEU A 309 -40.28 -6.68 -3.50
CA LEU A 309 -39.62 -6.12 -2.32
C LEU A 309 -40.50 -6.33 -1.10
N ALA A 310 -39.92 -6.92 -0.07
CA ALA A 310 -40.66 -7.09 1.18
C ALA A 310 -40.76 -5.74 1.90
N GLU A 311 -41.85 -5.55 2.68
CA GLU A 311 -42.07 -4.33 3.48
C GLU A 311 -41.97 -3.05 2.66
N GLU A 312 -42.66 -2.98 1.51
CA GLU A 312 -42.64 -1.87 0.55
C GLU A 312 -42.83 -0.49 1.20
N GLU A 313 -43.77 -0.39 2.15
CA GLU A 313 -44.06 0.87 2.84
C GLU A 313 -42.89 1.30 3.73
N ASN A 314 -42.26 0.35 4.44
CA ASN A 314 -41.05 0.60 5.23
C ASN A 314 -39.90 1.10 4.32
N ALA A 315 -39.70 0.48 3.16
CA ALA A 315 -38.68 0.91 2.22
C ALA A 315 -38.91 2.36 1.76
N ARG A 316 -40.14 2.75 1.44
CA ARG A 316 -40.47 4.12 1.01
C ARG A 316 -40.26 5.14 2.13
N GLN A 317 -40.69 4.80 3.35
CA GLN A 317 -40.50 5.67 4.53
C GLN A 317 -39.01 5.82 4.87
N LEU A 318 -38.22 4.73 4.77
CA LEU A 318 -36.78 4.77 4.99
C LEU A 318 -36.08 5.65 3.97
N ILE A 319 -36.42 5.51 2.68
CA ILE A 319 -35.84 6.33 1.60
C ILE A 319 -36.17 7.81 1.83
N GLU A 320 -37.43 8.13 2.15
CA GLU A 320 -37.83 9.52 2.44
C GLU A 320 -37.07 10.08 3.65
N LYS A 321 -36.96 9.32 4.76
CA LYS A 321 -36.21 9.73 5.93
C LYS A 321 -34.73 9.96 5.61
N ALA A 322 -34.08 8.99 4.96
CA ALA A 322 -32.67 9.06 4.63
C ALA A 322 -32.36 10.25 3.70
N HIS A 323 -33.17 10.47 2.67
CA HIS A 323 -33.00 11.61 1.76
C HIS A 323 -33.16 12.95 2.47
N ASN A 324 -34.06 13.06 3.46
CA ASN A 324 -34.18 14.27 4.28
C ASN A 324 -32.92 14.57 5.10
N ASP A 325 -32.17 13.54 5.44
CA ASP A 325 -30.90 13.60 6.17
C ASP A 325 -29.65 13.62 5.24
N ASN A 326 -29.84 13.75 3.91
CA ASN A 326 -28.79 13.65 2.87
C ASN A 326 -28.08 12.27 2.83
N CYS A 327 -28.70 11.25 3.34
CA CYS A 327 -28.21 9.88 3.28
C CYS A 327 -28.76 9.16 2.05
N LYS A 328 -27.92 8.53 1.25
CA LYS A 328 -28.33 7.74 0.08
C LYS A 328 -28.84 6.38 0.49
N VAL A 329 -29.77 5.81 -0.29
CA VAL A 329 -30.27 4.45 -0.06
C VAL A 329 -30.04 3.59 -1.30
N TYR A 330 -29.23 2.54 -1.14
CA TYR A 330 -28.99 1.54 -2.18
C TYR A 330 -29.78 0.29 -1.86
N ILE A 331 -30.27 -0.39 -2.90
CA ILE A 331 -30.86 -1.71 -2.72
C ILE A 331 -29.78 -2.79 -2.75
N ALA A 332 -29.66 -3.58 -1.68
CA ALA A 332 -28.78 -4.72 -1.64
C ALA A 332 -29.47 -5.93 -2.30
N VAL A 333 -28.84 -6.47 -3.34
CA VAL A 333 -29.36 -7.61 -4.10
C VAL A 333 -28.60 -8.86 -3.69
N GLY A 334 -29.26 -9.82 -3.04
CA GLY A 334 -28.66 -11.10 -2.71
C GLY A 334 -28.61 -11.42 -1.24
N GLY A 335 -27.37 -11.53 -0.72
CA GLY A 335 -27.00 -12.09 0.56
C GLY A 335 -26.73 -13.59 0.50
N TRP A 336 -26.37 -14.18 1.64
CA TRP A 336 -26.00 -15.59 1.76
C TRP A 336 -27.13 -16.54 1.42
N SER A 337 -28.31 -16.31 1.99
CA SER A 337 -29.48 -17.23 1.86
C SER A 337 -30.79 -16.49 2.02
N TYR A 338 -31.85 -17.12 1.50
CA TYR A 338 -33.23 -16.71 1.73
C TYR A 338 -34.07 -17.94 2.10
N ASN A 339 -34.78 -17.88 3.23
CA ASN A 339 -35.51 -19.02 3.79
C ASN A 339 -34.64 -20.28 3.91
N ASP A 340 -33.45 -20.16 4.46
CA ASP A 340 -32.41 -21.21 4.62
C ASP A 340 -31.92 -21.84 3.29
N ILE A 341 -32.23 -21.24 2.14
CA ILE A 341 -31.76 -21.70 0.84
C ILE A 341 -30.64 -20.76 0.36
N PRO A 342 -29.40 -21.26 0.15
CA PRO A 342 -28.33 -20.45 -0.38
C PRO A 342 -28.67 -19.82 -1.74
N LEU A 343 -28.40 -18.52 -1.90
CA LEU A 343 -28.72 -17.78 -3.13
C LEU A 343 -27.70 -17.97 -4.26
N GLN A 344 -26.57 -18.59 -4.00
CA GLN A 344 -25.54 -18.85 -5.01
C GLN A 344 -26.13 -19.45 -6.30
N SER A 345 -26.98 -20.49 -6.19
CA SER A 345 -27.56 -21.15 -7.38
C SER A 345 -28.59 -20.27 -8.13
N ALA A 346 -29.22 -19.32 -7.43
CA ALA A 346 -30.15 -18.38 -8.06
C ALA A 346 -29.35 -17.40 -8.95
N PHE A 347 -28.27 -16.84 -8.42
CA PHE A 347 -27.37 -15.98 -9.17
C PHE A 347 -26.70 -16.69 -10.35
N GLU A 348 -26.17 -17.91 -10.12
CA GLU A 348 -25.50 -18.68 -11.17
C GLU A 348 -26.43 -18.94 -12.37
N GLU A 349 -27.68 -19.35 -12.15
CA GLU A 349 -28.63 -19.58 -13.22
C GLU A 349 -29.14 -18.27 -13.85
N ALA A 350 -29.42 -17.24 -13.04
CA ALA A 350 -29.87 -15.95 -13.54
C ALA A 350 -28.81 -15.25 -14.42
N ALA A 351 -27.53 -15.34 -14.07
CA ALA A 351 -26.45 -14.73 -14.82
C ALA A 351 -25.95 -15.58 -16.01
N LYS A 352 -26.38 -16.84 -16.13
CA LYS A 352 -25.82 -17.85 -17.02
C LYS A 352 -25.97 -17.53 -18.51
N THR A 353 -27.11 -17.06 -18.93
CA THR A 353 -27.37 -16.74 -20.33
C THR A 353 -27.62 -15.24 -20.51
N PRO A 354 -27.35 -14.70 -21.70
CA PRO A 354 -27.66 -13.29 -21.95
C PRO A 354 -29.13 -12.91 -21.70
N GLU A 355 -30.05 -13.83 -21.96
CA GLU A 355 -31.50 -13.59 -21.80
C GLU A 355 -31.90 -13.49 -20.32
N THR A 356 -31.46 -14.45 -19.48
CA THR A 356 -31.78 -14.45 -18.05
C THR A 356 -31.04 -13.34 -17.32
N ARG A 357 -29.80 -13.06 -17.71
CA ARG A 357 -28.99 -11.96 -17.16
C ARG A 357 -29.61 -10.59 -17.48
N LYS A 358 -30.00 -10.38 -18.74
CA LYS A 358 -30.71 -9.16 -19.14
C LYS A 358 -31.99 -8.97 -18.33
N LYS A 359 -32.77 -10.05 -18.15
CA LYS A 359 -33.99 -10.01 -17.34
C LYS A 359 -33.69 -9.64 -15.88
N LEU A 360 -32.59 -10.17 -15.31
CA LEU A 360 -32.18 -9.82 -13.95
C LEU A 360 -31.82 -8.34 -13.84
N VAL A 361 -31.03 -7.83 -14.78
CA VAL A 361 -30.68 -6.40 -14.83
C VAL A 361 -31.94 -5.54 -14.94
N GLU A 362 -32.85 -5.84 -15.88
CA GLU A 362 -34.10 -5.11 -16.05
C GLU A 362 -34.98 -5.17 -14.80
N SER A 363 -35.04 -6.32 -14.12
CA SER A 363 -35.81 -6.48 -12.88
C SER A 363 -35.25 -5.64 -11.72
N ILE A 364 -33.92 -5.59 -11.58
CA ILE A 364 -33.25 -4.76 -10.57
C ILE A 364 -33.46 -3.27 -10.87
N ILE A 365 -33.27 -2.86 -12.12
CA ILE A 365 -33.45 -1.47 -12.55
C ILE A 365 -34.90 -1.01 -12.31
N SER A 366 -35.91 -1.86 -12.59
CA SER A 366 -37.31 -1.53 -12.29
C SER A 366 -37.53 -1.24 -10.80
N VAL A 367 -36.95 -2.05 -9.90
CA VAL A 367 -37.05 -1.79 -8.45
C VAL A 367 -36.36 -0.48 -8.08
N VAL A 368 -35.18 -0.22 -8.62
CA VAL A 368 -34.44 1.03 -8.38
C VAL A 368 -35.27 2.26 -8.79
N GLU A 369 -35.97 2.19 -9.94
CA GLU A 369 -36.81 3.27 -10.45
C GLU A 369 -38.12 3.41 -9.65
N ASP A 370 -38.79 2.30 -9.37
CA ASP A 370 -40.11 2.27 -8.72
C ASP A 370 -40.09 2.79 -7.27
N TYR A 371 -38.98 2.58 -6.58
CA TYR A 371 -38.81 3.00 -5.18
C TYR A 371 -37.94 4.25 -5.02
N GLY A 372 -37.15 4.59 -6.02
CA GLY A 372 -36.25 5.76 -5.96
C GLY A 372 -34.93 5.49 -5.24
N PHE A 373 -34.43 4.26 -5.27
CA PHE A 373 -33.10 3.92 -4.74
C PHE A 373 -32.00 4.67 -5.53
N ASP A 374 -30.94 5.06 -4.84
CA ASP A 374 -29.82 5.83 -5.41
C ASP A 374 -28.78 4.96 -6.10
N GLY A 375 -28.78 3.66 -5.84
CA GLY A 375 -27.85 2.69 -6.40
C GLY A 375 -28.18 1.27 -6.04
N VAL A 376 -27.24 0.37 -6.36
CA VAL A 376 -27.34 -1.06 -6.11
C VAL A 376 -26.07 -1.54 -5.43
N GLU A 377 -26.20 -2.29 -4.35
CA GLU A 377 -25.14 -3.13 -3.78
C GLU A 377 -25.36 -4.57 -4.22
N LEU A 378 -24.40 -5.18 -4.91
CA LEU A 378 -24.48 -6.59 -5.27
C LEU A 378 -23.80 -7.45 -4.22
N ASP A 379 -24.57 -8.32 -3.56
CA ASP A 379 -24.10 -9.24 -2.55
C ASP A 379 -24.29 -10.69 -3.00
N TRP A 380 -23.44 -11.09 -3.97
CA TRP A 380 -23.39 -12.47 -4.49
C TRP A 380 -22.32 -13.28 -3.77
N GLU A 381 -22.75 -14.17 -2.88
CA GLU A 381 -21.90 -15.01 -2.06
C GLU A 381 -21.88 -16.47 -2.53
N TYR A 382 -20.95 -16.94 -3.37
CA TYR A 382 -19.87 -16.17 -4.01
C TYR A 382 -19.71 -16.66 -5.46
N PRO A 383 -19.17 -15.86 -6.38
CA PRO A 383 -18.78 -16.35 -7.70
C PRO A 383 -17.67 -17.40 -7.56
N ASN A 384 -17.62 -18.33 -8.50
CA ASN A 384 -16.63 -19.41 -8.56
C ASN A 384 -16.04 -19.56 -9.97
N SER A 385 -15.13 -20.49 -10.17
CA SER A 385 -14.46 -20.68 -11.47
C SER A 385 -15.42 -20.89 -12.65
N ALA A 386 -16.60 -21.48 -12.41
CA ALA A 386 -17.60 -21.72 -13.46
C ALA A 386 -18.48 -20.49 -13.72
N SER A 387 -18.72 -19.66 -12.73
CA SER A 387 -19.59 -18.49 -12.80
C SER A 387 -18.86 -17.15 -13.02
N ALA A 388 -17.52 -17.10 -12.89
CA ALA A 388 -16.72 -15.87 -12.94
C ALA A 388 -17.02 -14.97 -14.16
N LYS A 389 -17.08 -15.57 -15.38
CA LYS A 389 -17.38 -14.82 -16.61
C LYS A 389 -18.80 -14.28 -16.64
N ASN A 390 -19.75 -15.01 -16.06
CA ASN A 390 -21.15 -14.59 -15.99
C ASN A 390 -21.33 -13.50 -14.92
N TYR A 391 -20.57 -13.59 -13.82
CA TYR A 391 -20.48 -12.55 -12.81
C TYR A 391 -19.98 -11.24 -13.43
N GLU A 392 -18.83 -11.27 -14.11
CA GLU A 392 -18.29 -10.10 -14.79
C GLU A 392 -19.29 -9.50 -15.78
N ALA A 393 -19.91 -10.33 -16.61
CA ALA A 393 -20.91 -9.85 -17.55
C ALA A 393 -22.11 -9.19 -16.86
N LEU A 394 -22.59 -9.74 -15.75
CA LEU A 394 -23.67 -9.15 -14.96
C LEU A 394 -23.26 -7.79 -14.40
N ILE A 395 -22.07 -7.69 -13.80
CA ILE A 395 -21.53 -6.45 -13.24
C ILE A 395 -21.47 -5.36 -14.31
N LEU A 396 -20.87 -5.66 -15.46
CA LEU A 396 -20.70 -4.67 -16.54
C LEU A 396 -22.03 -4.22 -17.14
N GLU A 397 -22.97 -5.15 -17.35
CA GLU A 397 -24.31 -4.84 -17.86
C GLU A 397 -25.10 -3.99 -16.85
N LEU A 398 -25.13 -4.37 -15.56
CA LEU A 398 -25.86 -3.65 -14.52
C LEU A 398 -25.26 -2.25 -14.27
N SER A 399 -23.92 -2.16 -14.17
CA SER A 399 -23.23 -0.86 -14.03
C SER A 399 -23.52 0.07 -15.20
N ALA A 400 -23.55 -0.45 -16.43
CA ALA A 400 -23.85 0.35 -17.61
C ALA A 400 -25.28 0.91 -17.60
N GLU A 401 -26.27 0.13 -17.15
CA GLU A 401 -27.66 0.59 -17.04
C GLU A 401 -27.83 1.62 -15.91
N LEU A 402 -27.23 1.38 -14.73
CA LEU A 402 -27.27 2.33 -13.61
C LEU A 402 -26.63 3.67 -13.99
N LYS A 403 -25.47 3.66 -14.67
CA LYS A 403 -24.78 4.88 -15.11
C LYS A 403 -25.62 5.75 -16.06
N LYS A 404 -26.51 5.18 -16.87
CA LYS A 404 -27.45 5.95 -17.73
C LYS A 404 -28.41 6.80 -16.90
N GLN A 405 -28.65 6.42 -15.67
CA GLN A 405 -29.56 7.10 -14.73
C GLN A 405 -28.79 7.94 -13.69
N GLY A 406 -27.45 8.06 -13.82
CA GLY A 406 -26.61 8.74 -12.84
C GLY A 406 -26.52 7.99 -11.50
N LYS A 407 -26.78 6.67 -11.50
CA LYS A 407 -26.74 5.80 -10.34
C LYS A 407 -25.51 4.88 -10.39
N HIS A 408 -25.18 4.27 -9.26
CA HIS A 408 -23.95 3.54 -9.09
C HIS A 408 -24.17 2.08 -8.67
N LEU A 409 -23.18 1.25 -8.97
CA LEU A 409 -23.09 -0.13 -8.55
C LEU A 409 -21.96 -0.29 -7.53
N THR A 410 -22.22 -0.98 -6.44
CA THR A 410 -21.26 -1.38 -5.43
C THR A 410 -21.33 -2.89 -5.20
N ALA A 411 -20.42 -3.46 -4.43
CA ALA A 411 -20.47 -4.88 -4.13
C ALA A 411 -19.94 -5.22 -2.74
N ALA A 412 -20.59 -6.19 -2.07
CA ALA A 412 -20.06 -6.83 -0.88
C ALA A 412 -19.05 -7.90 -1.29
N LEU A 413 -17.82 -7.81 -0.78
CA LEU A 413 -16.71 -8.70 -1.10
C LEU A 413 -16.04 -9.23 0.17
N ASN A 414 -15.38 -10.39 0.06
CA ASN A 414 -14.75 -11.03 1.21
C ASN A 414 -13.60 -10.22 1.81
N GLY A 415 -13.44 -10.34 3.13
CA GLY A 415 -12.19 -10.06 3.82
C GLY A 415 -11.10 -11.09 3.48
N ALA A 416 -9.85 -10.78 3.83
CA ALA A 416 -8.69 -11.63 3.57
C ALA A 416 -7.76 -11.74 4.78
N TRP A 417 -7.14 -12.91 4.95
CA TRP A 417 -6.27 -13.23 6.08
C TRP A 417 -4.79 -12.95 5.83
N SER A 418 -4.43 -12.56 4.61
CA SER A 418 -3.09 -12.18 4.20
C SER A 418 -3.17 -11.01 3.24
N GLN A 419 -2.14 -10.19 3.20
CA GLN A 419 -2.03 -9.05 2.29
C GLN A 419 -2.01 -9.47 0.81
N THR A 420 -1.49 -10.67 0.51
CA THR A 420 -1.32 -11.19 -0.85
C THR A 420 -2.19 -12.40 -1.15
N GLU A 421 -2.74 -13.05 -0.12
CA GLU A 421 -3.55 -14.24 -0.24
C GLU A 421 -4.92 -14.04 0.42
N GLY A 422 -5.96 -14.15 -0.35
CA GLY A 422 -7.36 -14.09 0.09
C GLY A 422 -8.11 -15.38 -0.19
N PRO A 423 -9.41 -15.42 0.14
CA PRO A 423 -10.29 -16.50 -0.25
C PRO A 423 -10.22 -16.75 -1.75
N GLU A 424 -10.30 -18.02 -2.16
CA GLU A 424 -10.25 -18.38 -3.57
C GLU A 424 -11.30 -17.62 -4.41
N VAL A 425 -12.45 -17.39 -3.82
CA VAL A 425 -13.57 -16.68 -4.45
C VAL A 425 -13.23 -15.25 -4.87
N SER A 426 -12.35 -14.56 -4.13
CA SER A 426 -11.90 -13.19 -4.47
C SER A 426 -11.15 -13.14 -5.80
N LYS A 427 -10.56 -14.25 -6.25
CA LYS A 427 -9.84 -14.34 -7.54
C LYS A 427 -10.80 -14.30 -8.74
N TYR A 428 -12.09 -14.54 -8.51
CA TYR A 428 -13.10 -14.53 -9.56
C TYR A 428 -13.77 -13.17 -9.78
N VAL A 429 -13.39 -12.18 -8.97
CA VAL A 429 -13.72 -10.78 -9.20
C VAL A 429 -12.60 -10.17 -10.04
N SER A 430 -12.86 -9.92 -11.31
CA SER A 430 -11.87 -9.37 -12.25
C SER A 430 -11.64 -7.87 -12.01
N ASP A 431 -10.52 -7.35 -12.55
CA ASP A 431 -10.21 -5.93 -12.49
C ASP A 431 -11.32 -5.09 -13.17
N ALA A 432 -11.91 -5.60 -14.26
CA ALA A 432 -13.05 -4.94 -14.91
C ALA A 432 -14.27 -4.80 -13.98
N CYS A 433 -14.51 -5.78 -13.08
CA CYS A 433 -15.53 -5.65 -12.04
C CYS A 433 -15.16 -4.57 -11.02
N LEU A 434 -13.90 -4.59 -10.54
CA LEU A 434 -13.40 -3.61 -9.56
C LEU A 434 -13.47 -2.18 -10.10
N ASP A 435 -13.18 -1.99 -11.38
CA ASP A 435 -13.31 -0.69 -12.07
C ASP A 435 -14.77 -0.23 -12.19
N ALA A 436 -15.69 -1.18 -12.37
CA ALA A 436 -17.11 -0.89 -12.54
C ALA A 436 -17.81 -0.46 -11.25
N PHE A 437 -17.31 -0.89 -10.08
CA PHE A 437 -17.86 -0.52 -8.78
C PHE A 437 -17.50 0.91 -8.40
N GLU A 438 -18.42 1.63 -7.77
CA GLU A 438 -18.17 2.91 -7.11
C GLU A 438 -17.26 2.70 -5.89
N PHE A 439 -17.59 1.70 -5.07
CA PHE A 439 -16.78 1.20 -3.95
C PHE A 439 -17.11 -0.27 -3.67
N ILE A 440 -16.33 -0.90 -2.82
CA ILE A 440 -16.53 -2.27 -2.36
C ILE A 440 -16.70 -2.30 -0.84
N SER A 441 -17.74 -2.99 -0.36
CA SER A 441 -18.00 -3.27 1.05
C SER A 441 -17.26 -4.55 1.45
N VAL A 442 -16.13 -4.40 2.16
CA VAL A 442 -15.25 -5.53 2.49
C VAL A 442 -15.71 -6.21 3.77
N MET A 443 -16.29 -7.39 3.67
CA MET A 443 -16.79 -8.19 4.80
C MET A 443 -15.64 -8.77 5.63
N SER A 444 -15.04 -7.96 6.50
CA SER A 444 -13.93 -8.36 7.38
C SER A 444 -14.42 -9.00 8.69
N TYR A 445 -15.31 -9.95 8.56
CA TYR A 445 -15.95 -10.68 9.68
C TYR A 445 -16.24 -12.12 9.27
N ASP A 446 -16.91 -12.87 10.15
CA ASP A 446 -17.24 -14.28 9.99
C ASP A 446 -16.04 -15.21 9.81
N MET A 447 -14.92 -14.88 10.46
CA MET A 447 -13.84 -15.83 10.57
C MET A 447 -14.32 -17.08 11.32
N ASN A 448 -14.04 -18.27 10.78
CA ASN A 448 -14.37 -19.54 11.41
C ASN A 448 -13.45 -19.88 12.59
N ASN A 449 -13.27 -18.93 13.50
CA ASN A 449 -12.49 -19.07 14.72
C ASN A 449 -13.16 -18.33 15.89
N GLU A 450 -12.55 -18.39 17.07
CA GLU A 450 -13.09 -17.80 18.30
C GLU A 450 -13.11 -16.25 18.30
N GLN A 451 -12.46 -15.60 17.32
CA GLN A 451 -12.31 -14.14 17.31
C GLN A 451 -13.33 -13.42 16.42
N HIS A 452 -14.01 -14.13 15.52
CA HIS A 452 -15.03 -13.61 14.60
C HIS A 452 -14.52 -12.47 13.68
N SER A 453 -14.18 -11.29 14.21
CA SER A 453 -13.74 -10.11 13.46
C SER A 453 -12.64 -9.34 14.21
N PRO A 454 -11.43 -9.92 14.36
CA PRO A 454 -10.36 -9.26 15.09
C PRO A 454 -9.79 -8.06 14.30
N PHE A 455 -9.17 -7.13 15.01
CA PHE A 455 -8.58 -5.93 14.42
C PHE A 455 -7.56 -6.24 13.30
N TRP A 456 -6.70 -7.24 13.51
CA TRP A 456 -5.72 -7.63 12.48
C TRP A 456 -6.38 -8.08 11.17
N PHE A 457 -7.53 -8.75 11.25
CA PHE A 457 -8.27 -9.21 10.05
C PHE A 457 -8.85 -8.03 9.26
N ALA A 458 -9.32 -6.98 9.95
CA ALA A 458 -9.75 -5.74 9.32
C ALA A 458 -8.58 -5.07 8.56
N ASN A 459 -7.43 -4.93 9.22
CA ASN A 459 -6.23 -4.35 8.59
C ASN A 459 -5.77 -5.16 7.37
N THR A 460 -5.65 -6.47 7.52
CA THR A 460 -5.19 -7.36 6.45
C THR A 460 -6.17 -7.39 5.27
N SER A 461 -7.48 -7.25 5.54
CA SER A 461 -8.50 -7.20 4.49
C SER A 461 -8.40 -5.94 3.64
N ILE A 462 -8.17 -4.77 4.24
CA ILE A 462 -7.89 -3.54 3.50
C ILE A 462 -6.63 -3.74 2.65
N ASP A 463 -5.55 -4.23 3.26
CA ASP A 463 -4.27 -4.43 2.61
C ASP A 463 -4.35 -5.36 1.39
N TYR A 464 -5.17 -6.40 1.47
CA TYR A 464 -5.41 -7.32 0.36
C TYR A 464 -6.03 -6.62 -0.85
N TRP A 465 -7.07 -5.82 -0.65
CA TRP A 465 -7.75 -5.14 -1.76
C TRP A 465 -6.92 -3.99 -2.33
N LEU A 466 -6.14 -3.30 -1.51
CA LEU A 466 -5.10 -2.37 -1.98
C LEU A 466 -4.07 -3.09 -2.85
N HIS A 467 -3.58 -4.25 -2.41
CA HIS A 467 -2.65 -5.07 -3.20
C HIS A 467 -3.28 -5.56 -4.52
N ARG A 468 -4.60 -5.78 -4.55
CA ARG A 468 -5.37 -6.10 -5.75
C ARG A 468 -5.59 -4.89 -6.67
N GLY A 469 -5.08 -3.71 -6.33
CA GLY A 469 -5.16 -2.49 -7.13
C GLY A 469 -6.43 -1.66 -6.92
N VAL A 470 -7.24 -1.98 -5.91
CA VAL A 470 -8.39 -1.14 -5.54
C VAL A 470 -7.88 0.11 -4.85
N SER A 471 -8.30 1.28 -5.32
CA SER A 471 -7.90 2.55 -4.70
C SER A 471 -8.49 2.71 -3.29
N THR A 472 -7.78 3.44 -2.43
CA THR A 472 -8.15 3.68 -1.03
C THR A 472 -9.58 4.16 -0.87
N ASP A 473 -9.99 5.12 -1.70
CA ASP A 473 -11.32 5.73 -1.69
C ASP A 473 -12.46 4.76 -2.04
N LYS A 474 -12.15 3.66 -2.74
CA LYS A 474 -13.13 2.62 -3.07
C LYS A 474 -13.27 1.52 -2.03
N ILE A 475 -12.40 1.44 -1.03
CA ILE A 475 -12.46 0.39 -0.01
C ILE A 475 -13.29 0.87 1.18
N VAL A 476 -14.34 0.13 1.52
CA VAL A 476 -15.18 0.35 2.70
C VAL A 476 -15.06 -0.83 3.64
N LEU A 477 -14.58 -0.60 4.86
CA LEU A 477 -14.30 -1.64 5.84
C LEU A 477 -15.59 -2.12 6.54
N GLY A 478 -15.93 -3.38 6.37
CA GLY A 478 -17.08 -4.01 7.04
C GLY A 478 -16.80 -4.32 8.51
N MET A 479 -17.76 -4.00 9.35
CA MET A 479 -17.75 -4.19 10.81
C MET A 479 -19.06 -4.85 11.25
N PRO A 480 -19.02 -6.01 11.96
CA PRO A 480 -20.22 -6.69 12.39
C PRO A 480 -20.78 -6.13 13.70
N LEU A 481 -22.10 -6.07 13.81
CA LEU A 481 -22.82 -5.68 15.02
C LEU A 481 -23.51 -6.89 15.71
N TYR A 482 -23.07 -8.08 15.41
CA TYR A 482 -23.53 -9.34 16.01
C TYR A 482 -22.37 -10.18 16.52
N ALA A 483 -22.70 -11.11 17.39
CA ALA A 483 -21.73 -12.03 17.98
C ALA A 483 -21.70 -13.39 17.30
N ARG A 484 -20.57 -14.09 17.36
CA ARG A 484 -20.42 -15.49 16.98
C ARG A 484 -19.98 -16.35 18.17
N PRO A 485 -20.38 -17.62 18.27
CA PRO A 485 -21.30 -18.33 17.38
C PRO A 485 -22.79 -18.14 17.74
N THR A 486 -23.11 -17.22 18.65
CA THR A 486 -24.46 -17.07 19.22
C THR A 486 -25.42 -16.30 18.33
N PHE A 487 -24.95 -15.52 17.37
CA PHE A 487 -25.72 -14.57 16.56
C PHE A 487 -26.50 -13.56 17.39
N MET A 488 -26.07 -13.31 18.64
CA MET A 488 -26.68 -12.31 19.48
C MET A 488 -26.32 -10.90 18.96
N GLN A 489 -27.32 -10.07 18.78
CA GLN A 489 -27.20 -8.69 18.34
C GLN A 489 -26.47 -7.89 19.41
N TYR A 490 -25.66 -6.89 18.98
CA TYR A 490 -24.89 -6.03 19.87
C TYR A 490 -25.79 -5.36 20.93
N ARG A 491 -26.91 -4.76 20.52
CA ARG A 491 -27.88 -4.13 21.44
C ARG A 491 -28.36 -5.10 22.54
N HIS A 492 -28.63 -6.37 22.21
CA HIS A 492 -29.09 -7.35 23.19
C HIS A 492 -27.97 -7.78 24.15
N LEU A 493 -26.69 -7.70 23.74
CA LEU A 493 -25.58 -7.89 24.65
C LEU A 493 -25.49 -6.72 25.64
N VAL A 494 -25.55 -5.48 25.14
CA VAL A 494 -25.51 -4.25 25.96
C VAL A 494 -26.70 -4.11 26.88
N GLU A 495 -27.89 -4.55 26.47
CA GLU A 495 -29.07 -4.63 27.35
C GLU A 495 -28.88 -5.55 28.56
N LYS A 496 -28.07 -6.61 28.43
CA LYS A 496 -27.76 -7.51 29.54
C LYS A 496 -26.81 -6.88 30.55
N ASP A 497 -25.79 -6.18 30.04
CA ASP A 497 -24.82 -5.47 30.83
C ASP A 497 -24.16 -4.36 29.97
N LYS A 498 -24.26 -3.10 30.37
CA LYS A 498 -23.67 -1.96 29.63
C LYS A 498 -22.15 -2.07 29.49
N ASP A 499 -21.46 -2.76 30.39
CA ASP A 499 -20.02 -2.97 30.30
C ASP A 499 -19.64 -3.83 29.08
N PHE A 500 -20.57 -4.60 28.54
CA PHE A 500 -20.35 -5.36 27.29
C PHE A 500 -20.17 -4.46 26.06
N ALA A 501 -20.59 -3.20 26.12
CA ALA A 501 -20.28 -2.22 25.08
C ALA A 501 -18.75 -1.97 24.93
N TYR A 502 -17.96 -2.26 25.95
CA TYR A 502 -16.52 -1.95 26.00
C TYR A 502 -15.62 -3.18 25.91
N THR A 503 -16.18 -4.36 25.62
CA THR A 503 -15.45 -5.62 25.50
C THR A 503 -15.73 -6.30 24.16
N ASP A 504 -14.87 -7.24 23.76
CA ASP A 504 -15.07 -8.06 22.54
C ASP A 504 -15.56 -9.47 22.86
N PHE A 505 -15.95 -9.71 24.10
CA PHE A 505 -16.38 -11.02 24.58
C PHE A 505 -17.41 -10.90 25.69
N ALA A 506 -18.45 -11.72 25.60
CA ALA A 506 -19.42 -11.93 26.66
C ALA A 506 -19.72 -13.41 26.85
N LYS A 507 -20.07 -13.79 28.08
CA LYS A 507 -20.59 -15.11 28.37
C LYS A 507 -21.99 -15.01 28.96
N ILE A 508 -23.01 -15.35 28.19
CA ILE A 508 -24.40 -15.22 28.55
C ILE A 508 -25.04 -16.61 28.57
N ASP A 509 -25.68 -16.97 29.68
CA ASP A 509 -26.31 -18.30 29.89
C ASP A 509 -25.36 -19.47 29.59
N GLY A 510 -24.09 -19.32 29.92
CA GLY A 510 -23.04 -20.31 29.69
C GLY A 510 -22.50 -20.38 28.26
N LYS A 511 -23.04 -19.60 27.31
CA LYS A 511 -22.59 -19.54 25.91
C LYS A 511 -21.62 -18.38 25.72
N ALA A 512 -20.51 -18.65 25.03
CA ALA A 512 -19.56 -17.64 24.64
C ALA A 512 -20.06 -16.86 23.41
N SER A 513 -19.92 -15.55 23.44
CA SER A 513 -20.25 -14.64 22.36
C SER A 513 -19.01 -13.77 22.09
N HIS A 514 -18.46 -13.87 20.90
CA HIS A 514 -17.34 -13.04 20.42
C HIS A 514 -17.90 -12.00 19.45
N TYR A 515 -17.61 -10.74 19.68
CA TYR A 515 -18.11 -9.58 18.91
C TYR A 515 -17.07 -8.46 18.94
N ASN A 516 -17.41 -7.27 18.49
CA ASN A 516 -16.58 -6.09 18.68
C ASN A 516 -17.33 -5.03 19.49
N GLY A 517 -16.72 -4.60 20.59
CA GLY A 517 -17.20 -3.47 21.37
C GLY A 517 -16.68 -2.12 20.83
N LEU A 518 -17.14 -1.03 21.43
CA LEU A 518 -16.80 0.35 21.06
C LEU A 518 -15.30 0.59 20.90
N PRO A 519 -14.42 0.12 21.81
CA PRO A 519 -12.97 0.38 21.66
C PRO A 519 -12.40 -0.26 20.39
N THR A 520 -12.81 -1.48 20.05
CA THR A 520 -12.30 -2.18 18.85
C THR A 520 -12.90 -1.57 17.59
N LEU A 521 -14.17 -1.19 17.58
CA LEU A 521 -14.81 -0.54 16.44
C LEU A 521 -14.29 0.88 16.23
N CYS A 522 -14.00 1.64 17.31
CA CYS A 522 -13.30 2.93 17.22
C CYS A 522 -11.92 2.78 16.56
N LYS A 523 -11.11 1.81 16.99
CA LYS A 523 -9.81 1.51 16.35
C LYS A 523 -9.96 1.16 14.87
N LYS A 524 -10.99 0.39 14.48
CA LYS A 524 -11.28 0.06 13.08
C LYS A 524 -11.72 1.28 12.27
N THR A 525 -12.49 2.19 12.88
CA THR A 525 -12.86 3.48 12.26
C THR A 525 -11.64 4.34 11.99
N ILE A 526 -10.72 4.46 12.96
CA ILE A 526 -9.45 5.17 12.79
C ILE A 526 -8.60 4.51 11.70
N LEU A 527 -8.53 3.19 11.68
CA LEU A 527 -7.84 2.44 10.63
C LEU A 527 -8.42 2.76 9.25
N ALA A 528 -9.75 2.74 9.13
CA ALA A 528 -10.43 3.03 7.87
C ALA A 528 -10.22 4.49 7.45
N ALA A 529 -10.28 5.45 8.36
CA ALA A 529 -9.99 6.86 8.07
C ALA A 529 -8.57 7.08 7.53
N LYS A 530 -7.62 6.24 7.90
CA LYS A 530 -6.24 6.28 7.39
C LYS A 530 -6.01 5.52 6.08
N LYS A 531 -6.70 4.41 5.86
CA LYS A 531 -6.33 3.41 4.84
C LYS A 531 -7.45 3.04 3.88
N ALA A 532 -8.66 3.55 4.09
CA ALA A 532 -9.86 3.22 3.33
C ALA A 532 -10.74 4.44 3.09
N GLY A 533 -11.75 4.30 2.25
CA GLY A 533 -12.71 5.36 1.93
C GLY A 533 -14.00 5.31 2.77
N GLY A 534 -14.07 4.42 3.77
CA GLY A 534 -15.26 4.34 4.61
C GLY A 534 -15.31 3.12 5.53
N VAL A 535 -16.39 3.07 6.30
CA VAL A 535 -16.79 1.92 7.12
C VAL A 535 -18.21 1.49 6.77
N MET A 536 -18.51 0.20 6.93
CA MET A 536 -19.82 -0.38 6.73
C MET A 536 -20.20 -1.24 7.93
N LEU A 537 -21.41 -1.06 8.44
CA LEU A 537 -21.97 -1.78 9.57
C LEU A 537 -22.96 -2.86 9.08
N PHE A 538 -22.74 -4.10 9.48
CA PHE A 538 -23.67 -5.19 9.25
C PHE A 538 -24.18 -5.70 10.61
N ASP A 539 -25.41 -5.33 11.05
CA ASP A 539 -26.21 -4.30 10.42
C ASP A 539 -26.65 -3.25 11.47
N VAL A 540 -27.06 -2.06 11.02
CA VAL A 540 -27.42 -0.96 11.93
C VAL A 540 -28.68 -1.22 12.74
N ASN A 541 -29.47 -2.23 12.38
CA ASN A 541 -30.62 -2.67 13.16
C ASN A 541 -30.21 -3.24 14.53
N GLU A 542 -28.97 -3.65 14.67
CA GLU A 542 -28.41 -4.31 15.83
C GLU A 542 -27.69 -3.36 16.78
N ASP A 543 -27.63 -2.06 16.42
CA ASP A 543 -27.03 -0.99 17.24
C ASP A 543 -27.97 -0.55 18.37
N THR A 544 -27.43 0.13 19.36
CA THR A 544 -28.17 0.84 20.40
C THR A 544 -28.48 2.29 19.97
N ASN A 545 -29.34 2.98 20.74
CA ASN A 545 -29.69 4.39 20.50
C ASN A 545 -29.34 5.29 21.69
N ASP A 546 -28.38 4.88 22.51
CA ASP A 546 -27.91 5.63 23.68
C ASP A 546 -26.38 5.89 23.60
N GLU A 547 -25.76 6.18 24.72
CA GLU A 547 -24.32 6.44 24.84
C GLU A 547 -23.44 5.26 24.41
N THR A 548 -24.02 4.10 24.15
CA THR A 548 -23.31 2.91 23.68
C THR A 548 -23.47 2.67 22.17
N SER A 549 -24.11 3.62 21.45
CA SER A 549 -24.31 3.49 19.99
C SER A 549 -23.00 3.51 19.21
N ILE A 550 -22.86 2.52 18.35
CA ILE A 550 -21.71 2.36 17.44
C ILE A 550 -21.74 3.43 16.35
N VAL A 551 -22.91 3.73 15.79
CA VAL A 551 -23.07 4.81 14.79
C VAL A 551 -22.66 6.15 15.39
N SER A 552 -23.07 6.44 16.63
CA SER A 552 -22.66 7.68 17.32
C SER A 552 -21.15 7.71 17.62
N MET A 553 -20.58 6.59 18.04
CA MET A 553 -19.13 6.49 18.27
C MET A 553 -18.33 6.73 16.99
N ILE A 554 -18.78 6.21 15.83
CA ILE A 554 -18.12 6.46 14.53
C ILE A 554 -18.16 7.96 14.21
N ASP A 555 -19.34 8.59 14.29
CA ASP A 555 -19.54 10.01 14.04
C ASP A 555 -18.64 10.89 14.95
N GLU A 556 -18.57 10.59 16.25
CA GLU A 556 -17.69 11.28 17.19
C GLU A 556 -16.21 11.08 16.86
N THR A 557 -15.81 9.86 16.48
CA THR A 557 -14.43 9.54 16.08
C THR A 557 -14.03 10.32 14.82
N LEU A 558 -14.88 10.35 13.80
CA LEU A 558 -14.62 11.07 12.56
C LEU A 558 -14.59 12.59 12.80
N SER A 559 -15.54 13.13 13.56
CA SER A 559 -15.56 14.54 13.97
C SER A 559 -14.31 14.94 14.75
N HIS A 560 -13.79 14.07 15.62
CA HIS A 560 -12.53 14.29 16.32
C HIS A 560 -11.35 14.39 15.35
N ILE A 561 -11.27 13.43 14.39
CA ILE A 561 -10.21 13.41 13.38
C ILE A 561 -10.26 14.66 12.50
N GLU A 562 -11.43 15.09 12.05
CA GLU A 562 -11.60 16.32 11.25
C GLU A 562 -11.12 17.57 11.98
N ASN A 563 -11.42 17.67 13.27
CA ASN A 563 -11.12 18.85 14.06
C ASN A 563 -9.68 18.89 14.60
N ASN A 564 -9.13 17.74 14.99
CA ASN A 564 -7.88 17.63 15.75
C ASN A 564 -6.80 16.80 15.03
N GLY A 565 -7.12 16.20 13.89
CA GLY A 565 -6.25 15.23 13.25
C GLY A 565 -6.10 13.93 14.05
N PHE A 566 -5.05 13.19 13.76
CA PHE A 566 -4.75 11.95 14.48
C PHE A 566 -3.88 12.15 15.72
N ASP A 567 -3.36 13.35 15.97
CA ASP A 567 -2.35 13.60 17.01
C ASP A 567 -2.85 13.35 18.43
N ASP A 568 -4.13 13.60 18.71
CA ASP A 568 -4.74 13.44 20.02
C ASP A 568 -5.82 12.35 20.06
N ILE A 569 -5.82 11.45 19.10
CA ILE A 569 -6.86 10.41 18.95
C ILE A 569 -6.96 9.48 20.18
N ALA A 570 -5.87 9.32 20.92
CA ALA A 570 -5.84 8.49 22.13
C ALA A 570 -6.67 9.08 23.27
N SER A 571 -7.07 10.34 23.18
CA SER A 571 -7.92 11.01 24.18
C SER A 571 -9.41 10.68 24.03
N LEU A 572 -9.80 9.97 22.98
CA LEU A 572 -11.18 9.51 22.82
C LEU A 572 -11.59 8.58 23.98
N GLU A 573 -12.72 8.90 24.66
CA GLU A 573 -13.21 8.15 25.82
C GLU A 573 -13.36 6.66 25.55
N PHE A 574 -13.74 6.29 24.33
CA PHE A 574 -13.89 4.89 23.92
C PHE A 574 -12.57 4.11 23.96
N LEU A 575 -11.44 4.77 23.77
CA LEU A 575 -10.10 4.17 23.79
C LEU A 575 -9.48 4.10 25.16
N GLU A 576 -9.85 5.01 26.09
CA GLU A 576 -9.37 4.97 27.47
C GLU A 576 -9.79 3.70 28.22
N LYS A 577 -10.92 3.12 27.82
CA LYS A 577 -11.47 1.88 28.37
C LYS A 577 -10.92 0.60 27.70
N ALA A 578 -10.01 0.74 26.75
CA ALA A 578 -9.46 -0.40 26.01
C ALA A 578 -8.31 -1.07 26.76
N ASP A 579 -8.33 -2.40 26.88
CA ASP A 579 -7.27 -3.18 27.54
C ASP A 579 -5.92 -3.17 26.78
N ASN A 580 -5.88 -2.73 25.52
CA ASN A 580 -4.66 -2.71 24.70
C ASN A 580 -4.64 -1.56 23.68
N THR A 581 -3.98 -0.47 24.03
CA THR A 581 -3.78 0.72 23.17
C THR A 581 -2.56 0.57 22.21
N ASP A 582 -1.71 -0.44 22.38
CA ASP A 582 -0.47 -0.59 21.60
C ASP A 582 -0.71 -0.78 20.11
N ALA A 583 -1.79 -1.51 19.74
CA ALA A 583 -2.18 -1.66 18.34
C ALA A 583 -2.57 -0.31 17.70
N LEU A 584 -3.22 0.57 18.46
CA LEU A 584 -3.59 1.91 18.00
C LEU A 584 -2.36 2.78 17.76
N ILE A 585 -1.40 2.76 18.69
CA ILE A 585 -0.15 3.52 18.56
C ILE A 585 0.62 3.11 17.30
N SER A 586 0.58 1.82 16.93
CA SER A 586 1.22 1.34 15.69
C SER A 586 0.49 1.79 14.41
N ILE A 587 -0.80 2.14 14.48
CA ILE A 587 -1.57 2.66 13.35
C ILE A 587 -1.38 4.17 13.21
N ILE A 588 -1.27 4.88 14.33
CA ILE A 588 -1.16 6.34 14.39
C ILE A 588 0.25 6.81 14.02
N LYS A 589 1.27 6.03 14.38
CA LYS A 589 2.68 6.28 14.03
C LYS A 589 3.00 5.78 12.63
#